data_506995f671f40c019b8b7cf260ee6b73
#
_entry.id   506995f671f40c019b8b7cf260ee6b73
#
_cell.length_a   1.000
_cell.length_b   1.000
_cell.length_c   1.000
_cell.angle_alpha   90.00
_cell.angle_beta   90.00
_cell.angle_gamma   90.00
#
_symmetry.space_group_name_H-M   'P 1'
#
loop_
_entity.id
_entity.type
_entity.pdbx_description
1 polymer ?
#
loop_
_entity_poly.entity_id
_entity_poly.type
_entity_poly.pdbx_seq_one_letter_code
_entity_poly.pdbx_strand_id
1 'polypeptide(L)'
;TRESDVDIAFLTPFECKVDPIDVYQLKGKLEILLGKDVDLIHLNQASIVFQFQITTTAKQLYVKNASLVLRYEVLVLSMYQRLQEERKGILKEIISSGKVYA
;
A
#
# COMPACT_ATOMS: atom_id res chain seq x y z
N THR A 1 0.84 -4.06 -20.95
CA THR A 1 1.67 -4.45 -19.80
C THR A 1 2.81 -5.33 -20.28
N ARG A 2 3.94 -5.10 -19.73
CA ARG A 2 5.09 -5.95 -20.02
C ARG A 2 5.17 -7.07 -19.01
N GLU A 3 5.32 -8.28 -19.49
CA GLU A 3 5.38 -9.47 -18.65
C GLU A 3 6.56 -9.45 -17.69
N SER A 4 7.55 -8.57 -17.96
CA SER A 4 8.77 -8.47 -17.17
C SER A 4 8.66 -7.48 -15.99
N ASP A 5 7.55 -6.81 -15.83
CA ASP A 5 7.38 -5.83 -14.75
C ASP A 5 7.32 -6.52 -13.39
N VAL A 6 7.99 -5.93 -12.43
CA VAL A 6 8.01 -6.41 -11.05
C VAL A 6 7.55 -5.28 -10.15
N ASP A 7 6.59 -5.56 -9.29
CA ASP A 7 6.09 -4.60 -8.32
C ASP A 7 6.68 -4.92 -6.94
N ILE A 8 7.38 -3.95 -6.37
CA ILE A 8 8.00 -4.09 -5.05
C ILE A 8 7.51 -2.94 -4.17
N ALA A 9 6.96 -3.26 -3.02
CA ALA A 9 6.54 -2.27 -2.04
C ALA A 9 7.49 -2.32 -0.84
N PHE A 10 7.80 -1.15 -0.28
CA PHE A 10 8.63 -1.06 0.91
C PHE A 10 7.95 -0.23 1.98
N LEU A 11 8.24 -0.56 3.23
CA LEU A 11 7.68 0.08 4.41
C LEU A 11 8.83 0.67 5.23
N THR A 12 8.67 1.92 5.66
CA THR A 12 9.65 2.59 6.53
C THR A 12 8.98 3.02 7.83
N PRO A 13 9.76 3.26 8.90
CA PRO A 13 9.21 3.87 10.12
C PRO A 13 8.59 5.24 9.79
N PHE A 14 7.56 5.62 10.55
CA PHE A 14 6.81 6.85 10.28
C PHE A 14 7.68 8.11 10.33
N GLU A 15 8.65 8.15 11.24
CA GLU A 15 9.55 9.27 11.41
C GLU A 15 10.66 9.32 10.37
N CYS A 16 10.80 8.29 9.56
CA CYS A 16 11.84 8.22 8.54
C CYS A 16 11.41 8.98 7.29
N LYS A 17 12.23 9.95 6.89
CA LYS A 17 12.00 10.68 5.65
C LYS A 17 12.75 9.99 4.52
N VAL A 18 12.05 9.72 3.45
CA VAL A 18 12.62 9.04 2.28
C VAL A 18 12.83 10.06 1.17
N ASP A 19 14.07 10.16 0.71
CA ASP A 19 14.41 11.06 -0.40
C ASP A 19 13.98 10.39 -1.71
N PRO A 20 13.17 11.08 -2.54
CA PRO A 20 12.78 10.54 -3.85
C PRO A 20 13.95 10.17 -4.74
N ILE A 21 15.09 10.87 -4.62
CA ILE A 21 16.28 10.56 -5.40
C ILE A 21 16.83 9.19 -5.00
N ASP A 22 16.87 8.88 -3.71
CA ASP A 22 17.31 7.57 -3.22
C ASP A 22 16.42 6.45 -3.71
N VAL A 23 15.11 6.68 -3.73
CA VAL A 23 14.14 5.71 -4.26
C VAL A 23 14.39 5.47 -5.74
N TYR A 24 14.61 6.52 -6.50
CA TYR A 24 14.88 6.42 -7.93
C TYR A 24 16.15 5.63 -8.20
N GLN A 25 17.21 5.89 -7.44
CA GLN A 25 18.47 5.18 -7.57
C GLN A 25 18.33 3.70 -7.22
N LEU A 26 17.59 3.39 -6.15
CA LEU A 26 17.33 2.02 -5.75
C LEU A 26 16.54 1.28 -6.83
N LYS A 27 15.53 1.93 -7.39
CA LYS A 27 14.74 1.39 -8.50
C LYS A 27 15.65 1.00 -9.66
N GLY A 28 16.56 1.91 -10.07
CA GLY A 28 17.50 1.66 -11.15
C GLY A 28 18.42 0.48 -10.87
N LYS A 29 18.93 0.37 -9.65
CA LYS A 29 19.78 -0.74 -9.25
C LYS A 29 19.04 -2.07 -9.28
N LEU A 30 17.79 -2.08 -8.83
CA LEU A 30 16.96 -3.28 -8.85
C LEU A 30 16.64 -3.72 -10.28
N GLU A 31 16.38 -2.75 -11.16
CA GLU A 31 16.12 -3.05 -12.58
C GLU A 31 17.31 -3.71 -13.24
N ILE A 32 18.51 -3.20 -12.95
CA ILE A 32 19.75 -3.79 -13.49
C ILE A 32 19.94 -5.21 -12.94
N LEU A 33 19.75 -5.38 -11.64
CA LEU A 33 19.94 -6.67 -10.98
C LEU A 33 18.97 -7.73 -11.47
N LEU A 34 17.69 -7.34 -11.64
CA LEU A 34 16.63 -8.28 -12.00
C LEU A 34 16.47 -8.44 -13.51
N GLY A 35 17.02 -7.52 -14.30
CA GLY A 35 16.83 -7.53 -15.75
C GLY A 35 15.39 -7.26 -16.16
N LYS A 36 14.64 -6.55 -15.33
CA LYS A 36 13.23 -6.25 -15.53
C LYS A 36 12.91 -4.84 -15.08
N ASP A 37 11.83 -4.28 -15.59
CA ASP A 37 11.32 -3.03 -15.05
C ASP A 37 10.75 -3.25 -13.65
N VAL A 38 11.00 -2.30 -12.76
CA VAL A 38 10.58 -2.38 -11.37
C VAL A 38 9.73 -1.17 -11.03
N ASP A 39 8.53 -1.41 -10.49
CA ASP A 39 7.74 -0.38 -9.82
C ASP A 39 8.05 -0.46 -8.33
N LEU A 40 8.64 0.59 -7.80
CA LEU A 40 9.01 0.67 -6.39
C LEU A 40 8.04 1.61 -5.68
N ILE A 41 7.26 1.06 -4.75
CA ILE A 41 6.15 1.76 -4.12
C ILE A 41 6.47 1.98 -2.64
N HIS A 42 6.41 3.25 -2.20
CA HIS A 42 6.52 3.57 -0.78
C HIS A 42 5.15 3.35 -0.13
N LEU A 43 5.01 2.24 0.57
CA LEU A 43 3.73 1.78 1.08
C LEU A 43 3.09 2.75 2.08
N ASN A 44 3.90 3.43 2.89
CA ASN A 44 3.41 4.41 3.85
C ASN A 44 2.62 5.55 3.20
N GLN A 45 2.91 5.88 1.96
CA GLN A 45 2.28 7.00 1.25
C GLN A 45 1.14 6.56 0.34
N ALA A 46 0.87 5.28 0.25
CA ALA A 46 -0.20 4.75 -0.59
C ALA A 46 -1.57 4.96 0.06
N SER A 47 -2.64 4.84 -0.72
CA SER A 47 -4.01 4.89 -0.17
C SER A 47 -4.24 3.70 0.77
N ILE A 48 -5.19 3.87 1.70
CA ILE A 48 -5.54 2.80 2.65
C ILE A 48 -6.01 1.54 1.94
N VAL A 49 -6.78 1.69 0.88
CA VAL A 49 -7.26 0.54 0.09
C VAL A 49 -6.07 -0.22 -0.51
N PHE A 50 -5.13 0.50 -1.09
CA PHE A 50 -3.95 -0.10 -1.70
C PHE A 50 -3.05 -0.75 -0.65
N GLN A 51 -2.84 -0.06 0.50
CA GLN A 51 -2.06 -0.61 1.61
C GLN A 51 -2.67 -1.92 2.12
N PHE A 52 -3.99 -1.95 2.28
CA PHE A 52 -4.68 -3.16 2.71
C PHE A 52 -4.51 -4.28 1.69
N GLN A 53 -4.66 -3.98 0.41
CA GLN A 53 -4.50 -4.96 -0.65
C GLN A 53 -3.10 -5.57 -0.66
N ILE A 54 -2.07 -4.73 -0.55
CA ILE A 54 -0.68 -5.20 -0.54
C ILE A 54 -0.38 -6.03 0.71
N THR A 55 -0.80 -5.57 1.90
CA THR A 55 -0.50 -6.28 3.14
C THR A 55 -1.18 -7.65 3.22
N THR A 56 -2.28 -7.85 2.52
CA THR A 56 -3.02 -9.12 2.54
C THR A 56 -2.65 -10.07 1.42
N THR A 57 -2.05 -9.58 0.33
CA THR A 57 -1.78 -10.40 -0.85
C THR A 57 -0.31 -10.55 -1.21
N ALA A 58 0.53 -9.60 -0.83
CA ALA A 58 1.92 -9.61 -1.23
C ALA A 58 2.75 -10.59 -0.41
N LYS A 59 3.81 -11.09 -1.04
CA LYS A 59 4.79 -11.93 -0.37
C LYS A 59 5.84 -11.05 0.30
N GLN A 60 6.14 -11.31 1.57
CA GLN A 60 7.21 -10.61 2.28
C GLN A 60 8.56 -11.18 1.85
N LEU A 61 9.40 -10.32 1.30
CA LEU A 61 10.73 -10.72 0.85
C LEU A 61 11.80 -10.49 1.90
N TYR A 62 11.66 -9.45 2.71
CA TYR A 62 12.64 -9.07 3.71
C TYR A 62 11.96 -8.28 4.83
N VAL A 63 12.25 -8.65 6.07
CA VAL A 63 11.72 -7.96 7.25
C VAL A 63 12.87 -7.68 8.20
N LYS A 64 13.22 -6.40 8.35
CA LYS A 64 14.24 -5.98 9.29
C LYS A 64 13.70 -5.86 10.71
N ASN A 65 12.45 -5.42 10.86
CA ASN A 65 11.82 -5.19 12.15
C ASN A 65 10.40 -5.75 12.15
N ALA A 66 10.25 -6.94 12.69
CA ALA A 66 8.97 -7.65 12.71
C ALA A 66 7.89 -6.91 13.51
N SER A 67 8.29 -6.27 14.63
CA SER A 67 7.35 -5.51 15.46
C SER A 67 6.78 -4.31 14.69
N LEU A 68 7.61 -3.63 13.92
CA LEU A 68 7.16 -2.50 13.11
C LEU A 68 6.15 -2.96 12.06
N VAL A 69 6.44 -4.05 11.38
CA VAL A 69 5.56 -4.60 10.34
C VAL A 69 4.23 -5.03 10.95
N LEU A 70 4.26 -5.73 12.08
CA LEU A 70 3.05 -6.18 12.75
C LEU A 70 2.16 -5.00 13.17
N ARG A 71 2.75 -3.98 13.80
CA ARG A 71 1.99 -2.79 14.18
C ARG A 71 1.39 -2.07 12.98
N TYR A 72 2.15 -2.00 11.90
CA TYR A 72 1.68 -1.40 10.66
C TYR A 72 0.49 -2.18 10.10
N GLU A 73 0.58 -3.50 10.04
CA GLU A 73 -0.50 -4.33 9.51
C GLU A 73 -1.78 -4.20 10.33
N VAL A 74 -1.66 -4.16 11.66
CA VAL A 74 -2.81 -3.93 12.55
C VAL A 74 -3.43 -2.56 12.29
N LEU A 75 -2.61 -1.53 12.15
CA LEU A 75 -3.09 -0.18 11.88
C LEU A 75 -3.82 -0.10 10.54
N VAL A 76 -3.26 -0.69 9.50
CA VAL A 76 -3.87 -0.70 8.17
C VAL A 76 -5.22 -1.41 8.21
N LEU A 77 -5.29 -2.56 8.89
CA LEU A 77 -6.54 -3.29 9.03
C LEU A 77 -7.60 -2.45 9.73
N SER A 78 -7.21 -1.78 10.83
CA SER A 78 -8.13 -0.91 11.58
C SER A 78 -8.64 0.23 10.73
N MET A 79 -7.76 0.89 9.99
CA MET A 79 -8.14 2.01 9.13
C MET A 79 -9.03 1.55 7.98
N TYR A 80 -8.75 0.39 7.41
CA TYR A 80 -9.56 -0.17 6.34
C TYR A 80 -10.96 -0.52 6.83
N GLN A 81 -11.08 -1.13 8.00
CA GLN A 81 -12.38 -1.45 8.61
C GLN A 81 -13.19 -0.17 8.86
N ARG A 82 -12.56 0.87 9.39
CA ARG A 82 -13.23 2.16 9.59
C ARG A 82 -13.75 2.73 8.28
N LEU A 83 -12.93 2.68 7.23
CA LEU A 83 -13.31 3.16 5.92
C LEU A 83 -14.53 2.39 5.38
N GLN A 84 -14.57 1.09 5.54
CA GLN A 84 -15.70 0.26 5.12
C GLN A 84 -16.96 0.59 5.88
N GLU A 85 -16.86 0.82 7.19
CA GLU A 85 -18.00 1.20 8.01
C GLU A 85 -18.57 2.55 7.62
N GLU A 86 -17.69 3.52 7.35
CA GLU A 86 -18.09 4.84 6.87
C GLU A 86 -18.82 4.74 5.52
N ARG A 87 -18.30 3.94 4.61
CA ARG A 87 -18.92 3.71 3.31
C ARG A 87 -20.30 3.06 3.44
N LYS A 88 -20.45 2.09 4.32
CA LYS A 88 -21.73 1.45 4.59
C LYS A 88 -22.73 2.45 5.15
N GLY A 89 -22.31 3.29 6.09
CA GLY A 89 -23.16 4.32 6.66
C GLY A 89 -23.66 5.30 5.61
N ILE A 90 -22.77 5.80 4.76
CA ILE A 90 -23.12 6.72 3.69
C ILE A 90 -24.09 6.06 2.70
N LEU A 91 -23.79 4.84 2.29
CA LEU A 91 -24.64 4.12 1.35
C LEU A 91 -26.03 3.87 1.92
N LYS A 92 -26.11 3.46 3.18
CA LYS A 92 -27.38 3.23 3.87
C LYS A 92 -28.20 4.51 3.94
N GLU A 93 -27.57 5.64 4.23
CA GLU A 93 -28.23 6.94 4.28
C GLU A 93 -28.76 7.34 2.91
N ILE A 94 -27.97 7.15 1.85
CA ILE A 94 -28.38 7.44 0.49
C ILE A 94 -29.60 6.59 0.09
N ILE A 95 -29.54 5.30 0.38
CA ILE A 95 -30.65 4.38 0.06
C ILE A 95 -31.90 4.77 0.84
N SER A 96 -31.78 5.08 2.12
CA SER A 96 -32.93 5.44 2.96
C SER A 96 -33.54 6.79 2.55
N SER A 97 -32.78 7.68 1.95
CA SER A 97 -33.28 8.95 1.42
C SER A 97 -34.03 8.79 0.09
N GLY A 98 -33.91 7.62 -0.55
CA GLY A 98 -34.55 7.34 -1.83
C GLY A 98 -33.92 8.02 -3.02
N LYS A 99 -32.70 8.55 -2.87
CA LYS A 99 -32.01 9.28 -3.93
C LYS A 99 -30.69 8.62 -4.26
N VAL A 100 -30.69 7.82 -5.30
CA VAL A 100 -29.46 7.20 -5.81
C VAL A 100 -29.31 7.60 -7.28
N TYR A 101 -28.23 8.29 -7.59
CA TYR A 101 -27.91 8.70 -8.94
C TYR A 101 -26.70 7.93 -9.45
N ALA A 102 -26.80 7.44 -10.66
CA ALA A 102 -25.70 6.74 -11.30
C ALA A 102 -24.73 7.74 -11.95
#